data_fea5f09dcd892d0ed07d77bffe8b6820
#
_entry.id   fea5f09dcd892d0ed07d77bffe8b6820
#
_cell.length_a   1.000
_cell.length_b   1.000
_cell.length_c   1.000
_cell.angle_alpha   90.00
_cell.angle_beta   90.00
_cell.angle_gamma   90.00
#
_symmetry.space_group_name_H-M   'P 1'
#
loop_
_entity.id
_entity.type
_entity.pdbx_description
1 polymer ?
#
loop_
_entity_poly.entity_id
_entity_poly.type
_entity_poly.pdbx_seq_one_letter_code
_entity_poly.pdbx_strand_id
1 'polypeptide(L)'
;MDCHPAGAHYNKDRLTPDSVSRGFISVMKKIRILVTGGTFDKKYDELTGRLFFRETHVPEMLRLGRCRLDVAIETVMMIDSLDLDDDGRARIVQQARTSDETAILVTHGTDTMVQTARALATAGLSAKTIVLTGAMVPYAFGSSDGLFNLGSALSFVQVLPPGVYIAMNGQHFPWDVVRKNTATGFFELVNTP
;
A
#
# COMPACT_ATOMS: atom_id res chain seq x y z
N MET A 1 39.86 -53.40 13.72
CA MET A 1 39.49 -52.69 12.45
C MET A 1 38.81 -51.41 12.85
N ASP A 2 39.58 -50.38 13.07
CA ASP A 2 39.12 -49.09 13.56
C ASP A 2 38.88 -48.16 12.36
N CYS A 3 37.61 -47.78 12.15
CA CYS A 3 37.25 -46.73 11.22
C CYS A 3 37.10 -45.40 11.96
N HIS A 4 38.05 -44.51 11.80
CA HIS A 4 37.98 -43.12 12.18
C HIS A 4 37.22 -42.33 11.08
N PRO A 5 36.25 -41.49 11.41
CA PRO A 5 35.72 -40.52 10.46
C PRO A 5 36.55 -39.23 10.49
N ALA A 6 36.95 -38.81 9.29
CA ALA A 6 37.71 -37.60 9.04
C ALA A 6 36.93 -36.36 9.51
N GLY A 7 37.53 -35.56 10.37
CA GLY A 7 37.01 -34.27 10.81
C GLY A 7 37.07 -33.25 9.69
N ALA A 8 35.91 -32.70 9.35
CA ALA A 8 35.80 -31.52 8.52
C ALA A 8 36.27 -30.29 9.32
N HIS A 9 37.41 -29.72 8.97
CA HIS A 9 37.88 -28.44 9.50
C HIS A 9 36.95 -27.32 9.01
N TYR A 10 36.10 -26.83 9.91
CA TYR A 10 35.35 -25.58 9.71
C TYR A 10 36.31 -24.40 9.83
N ASN A 11 36.62 -23.77 8.69
CA ASN A 11 37.49 -22.59 8.63
C ASN A 11 36.76 -21.38 9.24
N LYS A 12 37.21 -20.97 10.42
CA LYS A 12 36.65 -19.84 11.21
C LYS A 12 37.15 -18.45 10.80
N ASP A 13 37.96 -18.36 9.79
CA ASP A 13 38.57 -17.09 9.38
C ASP A 13 37.87 -16.57 8.13
N ARG A 14 36.99 -15.59 8.32
CA ARG A 14 36.63 -14.46 7.46
C ARG A 14 35.16 -14.05 7.53
N LEU A 15 34.75 -13.58 8.66
CA LEU A 15 33.71 -12.56 8.72
C LEU A 15 34.06 -11.58 9.83
N THR A 16 34.76 -10.51 9.48
CA THR A 16 34.93 -9.38 10.41
C THR A 16 33.60 -8.67 10.54
N PRO A 17 33.14 -8.29 11.77
CA PRO A 17 31.88 -7.67 12.01
C PRO A 17 31.69 -6.29 11.35
N ASP A 18 32.75 -5.68 10.84
CA ASP A 18 32.75 -4.30 10.35
C ASP A 18 32.30 -4.10 8.89
N SER A 19 32.15 -5.16 8.10
CA SER A 19 31.73 -5.01 6.69
C SER A 19 30.22 -5.13 6.46
N VAL A 20 29.45 -5.61 7.44
CA VAL A 20 28.01 -5.82 7.30
C VAL A 20 27.17 -4.65 7.85
N SER A 21 27.77 -3.78 8.66
CA SER A 21 27.02 -2.72 9.38
C SER A 21 26.92 -1.37 8.69
N ARG A 22 27.49 -1.16 7.50
CA ARG A 22 27.45 0.14 6.81
C ARG A 22 26.43 0.28 5.68
N GLY A 23 25.60 -0.73 5.41
CA GLY A 23 24.66 -0.74 4.29
C GLY A 23 23.18 -0.59 4.65
N PHE A 24 22.78 -0.61 5.92
CA PHE A 24 21.36 -0.68 6.32
C PHE A 24 20.92 0.38 7.35
N ILE A 25 21.47 1.59 7.28
CA ILE A 25 20.71 2.71 7.81
C ILE A 25 19.87 3.23 6.63
N SER A 26 18.80 2.51 6.30
CA SER A 26 17.71 3.08 5.54
C SER A 26 17.20 4.27 6.38
N VAL A 27 17.51 5.48 5.96
CA VAL A 27 16.81 6.68 6.43
C VAL A 27 15.34 6.37 6.26
N MET A 28 14.61 6.22 7.38
CA MET A 28 13.18 5.89 7.34
C MET A 28 12.50 6.97 6.50
N LYS A 29 12.05 6.57 5.32
CA LYS A 29 11.36 7.48 4.41
C LYS A 29 10.07 7.94 5.08
N LYS A 30 9.86 9.24 5.14
CA LYS A 30 8.56 9.78 5.50
C LYS A 30 7.55 9.35 4.45
N ILE A 31 6.38 8.89 4.88
CA ILE A 31 5.33 8.38 4.01
C ILE A 31 4.17 9.37 4.00
N ARG A 32 3.72 9.77 2.81
CA ARG A 32 2.47 10.50 2.62
C ARG A 32 1.34 9.51 2.38
N ILE A 33 0.28 9.55 3.19
CA ILE A 33 -0.97 8.84 2.92
C ILE A 33 -1.99 9.84 2.36
N LEU A 34 -2.39 9.62 1.12
CA LEU A 34 -3.48 10.34 0.47
C LEU A 34 -4.77 9.52 0.63
N VAL A 35 -5.71 10.07 1.38
CA VAL A 35 -7.01 9.43 1.62
C VAL A 35 -7.99 9.89 0.57
N THR A 36 -8.63 8.94 -0.13
CA THR A 36 -9.64 9.26 -1.15
C THR A 36 -11.01 8.65 -0.86
N GLY A 37 -11.19 8.00 0.29
CA GLY A 37 -12.42 7.32 0.68
C GLY A 37 -12.45 5.86 0.26
N GLY A 38 -13.52 5.46 -0.45
CA GLY A 38 -13.75 4.05 -0.81
C GLY A 38 -14.27 3.24 0.38
N THR A 39 -14.43 1.94 0.19
CA THR A 39 -14.97 1.01 1.20
C THR A 39 -14.20 1.08 2.53
N PHE A 40 -12.92 1.41 2.48
CA PHE A 40 -12.04 1.56 3.63
C PHE A 40 -12.64 2.46 4.73
N ASP A 41 -13.22 3.59 4.32
CA ASP A 41 -13.69 4.66 5.22
C ASP A 41 -15.22 4.72 5.36
N LYS A 42 -15.96 3.77 4.79
CA LYS A 42 -17.42 3.74 4.90
C LYS A 42 -17.86 3.37 6.31
N LYS A 43 -18.89 4.08 6.79
CA LYS A 43 -19.65 3.78 8.00
C LYS A 43 -21.10 3.43 7.64
N TYR A 44 -21.74 2.65 8.49
CA TYR A 44 -23.16 2.31 8.34
C TYR A 44 -24.02 3.27 9.17
N ASP A 45 -25.06 3.81 8.56
CA ASP A 45 -26.07 4.60 9.22
C ASP A 45 -27.29 3.70 9.49
N GLU A 46 -27.51 3.38 10.75
CA GLU A 46 -28.59 2.52 11.19
C GLU A 46 -30.00 3.12 11.01
N LEU A 47 -30.09 4.45 10.92
CA LEU A 47 -31.38 5.13 10.73
C LEU A 47 -31.82 5.10 9.27
N THR A 48 -30.89 5.25 8.35
CA THR A 48 -31.18 5.30 6.91
C THR A 48 -30.88 3.98 6.19
N GLY A 49 -30.15 3.06 6.84
CA GLY A 49 -29.70 1.82 6.23
C GLY A 49 -28.63 1.98 5.14
N ARG A 50 -27.95 3.13 5.09
CA ARG A 50 -26.98 3.47 4.05
C ARG A 50 -25.56 3.52 4.55
N LEU A 51 -24.62 3.30 3.63
CA LEU A 51 -23.22 3.58 3.86
C LEU A 51 -22.92 5.05 3.55
N PHE A 52 -22.10 5.68 4.40
CA PHE A 52 -21.72 7.08 4.24
C PHE A 52 -20.26 7.31 4.64
N PHE A 53 -19.71 8.47 4.28
CA PHE A 53 -18.38 8.92 4.69
C PHE A 53 -18.50 10.02 5.74
N ARG A 54 -17.65 9.99 6.77
CA ARG A 54 -17.55 11.05 7.76
C ARG A 54 -16.10 11.51 7.92
N GLU A 55 -15.26 10.61 8.33
CA GLU A 55 -13.83 10.82 8.58
C GLU A 55 -13.07 9.55 8.24
N THR A 56 -11.77 9.67 7.97
CA THR A 56 -10.95 8.51 7.67
C THR A 56 -10.63 7.70 8.92
N HIS A 57 -10.60 6.39 8.78
CA HIS A 57 -10.18 5.45 9.82
C HIS A 57 -8.66 5.24 9.88
N VAL A 58 -7.90 5.78 8.93
CA VAL A 58 -6.45 5.59 8.83
C VAL A 58 -5.70 5.90 10.14
N PRO A 59 -5.95 7.04 10.84
CA PRO A 59 -5.25 7.33 12.09
C PRO A 59 -5.50 6.27 13.17
N GLU A 60 -6.74 5.79 13.30
CA GLU A 60 -7.10 4.73 14.25
C GLU A 60 -6.42 3.41 13.89
N MET A 61 -6.43 3.03 12.62
CA MET A 61 -5.82 1.80 12.13
C MET A 61 -4.30 1.80 12.36
N LEU A 62 -3.62 2.92 12.14
CA LEU A 62 -2.19 3.08 12.44
C LEU A 62 -1.92 2.93 13.94
N ARG A 63 -2.75 3.52 14.78
CA ARG A 63 -2.65 3.39 16.24
C ARG A 63 -2.85 1.95 16.71
N LEU A 64 -3.88 1.25 16.23
CA LEU A 64 -4.15 -0.15 16.55
C LEU A 64 -3.05 -1.07 16.04
N GLY A 65 -2.54 -0.81 14.84
CA GLY A 65 -1.39 -1.53 14.27
C GLY A 65 -0.05 -1.19 14.94
N ARG A 66 -0.05 -0.29 15.95
CA ARG A 66 1.17 0.19 16.64
C ARG A 66 2.24 0.69 15.66
N CYS A 67 1.79 1.37 14.61
CA CYS A 67 2.66 1.91 13.58
C CYS A 67 3.69 2.88 14.18
N ARG A 68 4.95 2.73 13.79
CA ARG A 68 6.07 3.57 14.21
C ARG A 68 6.73 4.33 13.05
N LEU A 69 6.12 4.26 11.88
CA LEU A 69 6.59 4.98 10.71
C LEU A 69 6.27 6.48 10.84
N ASP A 70 7.11 7.32 10.26
CA ASP A 70 6.80 8.75 10.11
C ASP A 70 5.80 8.89 8.95
N VAL A 71 4.55 9.14 9.31
CA VAL A 71 3.43 9.19 8.36
C VAL A 71 2.74 10.54 8.43
N ALA A 72 2.57 11.18 7.29
CA ALA A 72 1.70 12.35 7.13
C ALA A 72 0.43 11.94 6.38
N ILE A 73 -0.73 12.23 6.94
CA ILE A 73 -2.05 11.87 6.37
C ILE A 73 -2.71 13.12 5.82
N GLU A 74 -3.21 13.01 4.59
CA GLU A 74 -3.94 14.09 3.91
C GLU A 74 -5.21 13.53 3.30
N THR A 75 -6.36 14.08 3.65
CA THR A 75 -7.64 13.72 3.03
C THR A 75 -7.84 14.56 1.78
N VAL A 76 -7.70 13.94 0.62
CA VAL A 76 -7.91 14.56 -0.68
C VAL A 76 -9.40 14.66 -0.99
N MET A 77 -10.13 13.60 -0.68
CA MET A 77 -11.58 13.48 -0.83
C MET A 77 -12.10 12.30 -0.02
N MET A 78 -13.43 12.21 0.10
CA MET A 78 -14.14 11.10 0.73
C MET A 78 -15.28 10.67 -0.20
N ILE A 79 -14.95 9.82 -1.18
CA ILE A 79 -15.89 9.45 -2.26
C ILE A 79 -15.86 7.94 -2.53
N ASP A 80 -16.95 7.40 -3.04
CA ASP A 80 -16.93 6.05 -3.64
C ASP A 80 -16.14 6.07 -4.94
N SER A 81 -15.35 5.02 -5.18
CA SER A 81 -14.55 4.96 -6.40
C SER A 81 -15.39 4.84 -7.68
N LEU A 82 -16.64 4.40 -7.57
CA LEU A 82 -17.58 4.40 -8.71
C LEU A 82 -18.05 5.80 -9.09
N ASP A 83 -18.05 6.73 -8.13
CA ASP A 83 -18.39 8.14 -8.34
C ASP A 83 -17.17 9.01 -8.67
N LEU A 84 -15.98 8.43 -8.65
CA LEU A 84 -14.72 9.13 -8.91
C LEU A 84 -14.53 9.34 -10.42
N ASP A 85 -14.59 10.59 -10.83
CA ASP A 85 -14.37 11.03 -12.21
C ASP A 85 -12.89 11.35 -12.53
N ASP A 86 -12.61 11.82 -13.72
CA ASP A 86 -11.26 12.16 -14.15
C ASP A 86 -10.72 13.43 -13.47
N ASP A 87 -11.57 14.38 -13.09
CA ASP A 87 -11.17 15.56 -12.32
C ASP A 87 -10.75 15.16 -10.90
N GLY A 88 -11.46 14.23 -10.29
CA GLY A 88 -11.07 13.64 -9.00
C GLY A 88 -9.72 12.93 -9.09
N ARG A 89 -9.49 12.15 -10.15
CA ARG A 89 -8.19 11.50 -10.40
C ARG A 89 -7.07 12.51 -10.62
N ALA A 90 -7.35 13.59 -11.36
CA ALA A 90 -6.39 14.68 -11.57
C ALA A 90 -5.99 15.36 -10.25
N ARG A 91 -6.93 15.50 -9.29
CA ARG A 91 -6.65 16.02 -7.94
C ARG A 91 -5.72 15.07 -7.17
N ILE A 92 -5.93 13.75 -7.22
CA ILE A 92 -5.05 12.77 -6.58
C ILE A 92 -3.65 12.86 -7.18
N VAL A 93 -3.52 12.93 -8.50
CA VAL A 93 -2.25 13.12 -9.21
C VAL A 93 -1.56 14.41 -8.78
N GLN A 94 -2.29 15.51 -8.67
CA GLN A 94 -1.75 16.79 -8.26
C GLN A 94 -1.22 16.74 -6.81
N GLN A 95 -1.94 16.12 -5.89
CA GLN A 95 -1.48 15.95 -4.51
C GLN A 95 -0.23 15.04 -4.44
N ALA A 96 -0.20 13.96 -5.21
CA ALA A 96 0.99 13.14 -5.30
C ALA A 96 2.20 13.90 -5.89
N ARG A 97 1.97 14.81 -6.84
CA ARG A 97 3.01 15.63 -7.46
C ARG A 97 3.59 16.65 -6.51
N THR A 98 2.75 17.35 -5.76
CA THR A 98 3.15 18.43 -4.84
C THR A 98 3.65 17.94 -3.49
N SER A 99 3.45 16.68 -3.14
CA SER A 99 4.01 16.08 -1.92
C SER A 99 5.53 16.08 -1.98
N ASP A 100 6.20 16.46 -0.90
CA ASP A 100 7.66 16.38 -0.77
C ASP A 100 8.13 14.93 -0.63
N GLU A 101 7.28 14.05 -0.08
CA GLU A 101 7.60 12.66 0.14
C GLU A 101 7.71 11.89 -1.18
N THR A 102 8.72 11.02 -1.27
CA THR A 102 8.89 10.09 -2.40
C THR A 102 8.14 8.77 -2.21
N ALA A 103 7.72 8.47 -0.99
CA ALA A 103 6.91 7.31 -0.63
C ALA A 103 5.46 7.76 -0.39
N ILE A 104 4.56 7.36 -1.27
CA ILE A 104 3.15 7.77 -1.22
C ILE A 104 2.27 6.53 -1.17
N LEU A 105 1.36 6.51 -0.21
CA LEU A 105 0.30 5.52 -0.13
C LEU A 105 -1.04 6.20 -0.42
N VAL A 106 -1.89 5.56 -1.22
CA VAL A 106 -3.23 6.08 -1.54
C VAL A 106 -4.26 5.06 -1.06
N THR A 107 -5.14 5.46 -0.12
CA THR A 107 -6.32 4.64 0.19
C THR A 107 -7.42 4.93 -0.83
N HIS A 108 -8.02 3.89 -1.40
CA HIS A 108 -8.90 4.02 -2.55
C HIS A 108 -9.99 2.94 -2.56
N GLY A 109 -11.12 3.23 -3.18
CA GLY A 109 -12.13 2.21 -3.48
C GLY A 109 -11.64 1.22 -4.52
N THR A 110 -11.99 -0.05 -4.36
CA THR A 110 -11.39 -1.14 -5.14
C THR A 110 -11.88 -1.21 -6.59
N ASP A 111 -13.04 -0.61 -6.93
CA ASP A 111 -13.67 -0.80 -8.25
C ASP A 111 -12.95 -0.05 -9.38
N THR A 112 -12.45 1.16 -9.11
CA THR A 112 -11.71 1.95 -10.10
C THR A 112 -10.25 2.24 -9.69
N MET A 113 -9.70 1.44 -8.77
CA MET A 113 -8.31 1.59 -8.29
C MET A 113 -7.28 1.48 -9.43
N VAL A 114 -7.50 0.56 -10.38
CA VAL A 114 -6.61 0.37 -11.54
C VAL A 114 -6.58 1.61 -12.44
N GLN A 115 -7.72 2.28 -12.63
CA GLN A 115 -7.81 3.51 -13.43
C GLN A 115 -7.02 4.65 -12.76
N THR A 116 -7.14 4.79 -11.43
CA THR A 116 -6.38 5.79 -10.68
C THR A 116 -4.88 5.48 -10.68
N ALA A 117 -4.51 4.20 -10.54
CA ALA A 117 -3.11 3.77 -10.66
C ALA A 117 -2.52 4.11 -12.04
N ARG A 118 -3.28 3.91 -13.12
CA ARG A 118 -2.89 4.33 -14.47
C ARG A 118 -2.68 5.84 -14.57
N ALA A 119 -3.62 6.65 -14.05
CA ALA A 119 -3.50 8.10 -14.07
C ALA A 119 -2.22 8.58 -13.36
N LEU A 120 -1.89 8.00 -12.20
CA LEU A 120 -0.67 8.29 -11.46
C LEU A 120 0.59 7.86 -12.22
N ALA A 121 0.58 6.70 -12.86
CA ALA A 121 1.72 6.16 -13.60
C ALA A 121 2.07 6.99 -14.84
N THR A 122 1.04 7.51 -15.54
CA THR A 122 1.20 8.32 -16.74
C THR A 122 1.49 9.79 -16.44
N ALA A 123 1.46 10.20 -15.17
CA ALA A 123 1.65 11.60 -14.76
C ALA A 123 3.11 12.07 -14.68
N GLY A 124 4.09 11.23 -15.01
CA GLY A 124 5.51 11.60 -14.98
C GLY A 124 6.11 11.71 -13.56
N LEU A 125 5.61 10.92 -12.60
CA LEU A 125 6.06 10.88 -11.20
C LEU A 125 7.20 9.87 -10.97
N SER A 126 8.17 9.81 -11.87
CA SER A 126 9.20 8.76 -11.95
C SER A 126 10.12 8.61 -10.73
N ALA A 127 10.21 9.63 -9.87
CA ALA A 127 11.02 9.58 -8.64
C ALA A 127 10.24 9.08 -7.42
N LYS A 128 8.95 8.77 -7.56
CA LYS A 128 8.07 8.41 -6.45
C LYS A 128 7.70 6.92 -6.49
N THR A 129 7.65 6.31 -5.31
CA THR A 129 7.02 4.99 -5.10
C THR A 129 5.60 5.26 -4.62
N ILE A 130 4.60 4.88 -5.41
CA ILE A 130 3.20 5.11 -5.11
C ILE A 130 2.50 3.76 -5.01
N VAL A 131 1.87 3.49 -3.86
CA VAL A 131 1.15 2.24 -3.61
C VAL A 131 -0.31 2.56 -3.31
N LEU A 132 -1.22 2.03 -4.11
CA LEU A 132 -2.66 2.13 -3.86
C LEU A 132 -3.11 0.90 -3.07
N THR A 133 -4.03 1.11 -2.12
CA THR A 133 -4.64 0.03 -1.35
C THR A 133 -6.09 0.38 -0.99
N GLY A 134 -6.83 -0.60 -0.51
CA GLY A 134 -8.21 -0.43 -0.12
C GLY A 134 -8.71 -1.58 0.73
N ALA A 135 -10.02 -1.70 0.86
CA ALA A 135 -10.66 -2.81 1.54
C ALA A 135 -11.92 -3.25 0.81
N MET A 136 -12.23 -4.53 0.90
CA MET A 136 -13.51 -5.10 0.44
C MET A 136 -14.60 -4.94 1.50
N VAL A 137 -14.22 -4.95 2.78
CA VAL A 137 -15.13 -4.79 3.92
C VAL A 137 -14.81 -3.50 4.65
N PRO A 138 -15.80 -2.64 4.95
CA PRO A 138 -15.56 -1.40 5.71
C PRO A 138 -14.85 -1.67 7.04
N TYR A 139 -13.86 -0.84 7.36
CA TYR A 139 -13.11 -0.98 8.63
C TYR A 139 -14.03 -0.94 9.85
N ALA A 140 -15.04 -0.07 9.83
CA ALA A 140 -16.02 0.09 10.90
C ALA A 140 -16.83 -1.18 11.21
N PHE A 141 -16.82 -2.20 10.35
CA PHE A 141 -17.56 -3.46 10.58
C PHE A 141 -16.81 -4.47 11.45
N GLY A 142 -15.58 -4.18 11.84
CA GLY A 142 -14.80 -5.00 12.77
C GLY A 142 -14.12 -6.24 12.19
N SER A 143 -14.60 -6.78 11.06
CA SER A 143 -14.02 -7.94 10.36
C SER A 143 -13.44 -7.56 9.00
N SER A 144 -12.86 -6.37 8.92
CA SER A 144 -12.32 -5.78 7.69
C SER A 144 -10.94 -6.35 7.33
N ASP A 145 -10.72 -6.54 6.04
CA ASP A 145 -9.41 -6.78 5.44
C ASP A 145 -8.51 -5.52 5.40
N GLY A 146 -9.07 -4.37 5.79
CA GLY A 146 -8.39 -3.07 5.69
C GLY A 146 -7.08 -2.98 6.49
N LEU A 147 -7.02 -3.49 7.73
CA LEU A 147 -5.78 -3.46 8.54
C LEU A 147 -4.66 -4.28 7.88
N PHE A 148 -5.00 -5.45 7.34
CA PHE A 148 -4.04 -6.30 6.65
C PHE A 148 -3.52 -5.63 5.36
N ASN A 149 -4.42 -5.05 4.57
CA ASN A 149 -4.07 -4.36 3.34
C ASN A 149 -3.25 -3.09 3.62
N LEU A 150 -3.63 -2.29 4.63
CA LEU A 150 -2.88 -1.09 5.01
C LEU A 150 -1.46 -1.44 5.48
N GLY A 151 -1.31 -2.43 6.36
CA GLY A 151 -0.01 -2.89 6.85
C GLY A 151 0.87 -3.41 5.72
N SER A 152 0.31 -4.20 4.80
CA SER A 152 1.03 -4.69 3.62
C SER A 152 1.47 -3.53 2.71
N ALA A 153 0.58 -2.58 2.42
CA ALA A 153 0.89 -1.43 1.57
C ALA A 153 1.96 -0.52 2.18
N LEU A 154 1.92 -0.30 3.52
CA LEU A 154 2.96 0.42 4.25
C LEU A 154 4.33 -0.29 4.18
N SER A 155 4.36 -1.62 4.16
CA SER A 155 5.60 -2.37 3.97
C SER A 155 6.12 -2.25 2.54
N PHE A 156 5.25 -2.39 1.55
CA PHE A 156 5.63 -2.33 0.13
C PHE A 156 6.13 -0.93 -0.28
N VAL A 157 5.50 0.15 0.16
CA VAL A 157 5.93 1.51 -0.22
C VAL A 157 7.34 1.86 0.27
N GLN A 158 7.84 1.18 1.30
CA GLN A 158 9.19 1.38 1.83
C GLN A 158 10.26 0.68 0.99
N VAL A 159 9.93 -0.46 0.38
CA VAL A 159 10.92 -1.37 -0.22
C VAL A 159 10.85 -1.44 -1.74
N LEU A 160 9.72 -1.12 -2.34
CA LEU A 160 9.59 -1.14 -3.80
C LEU A 160 10.37 0.01 -4.44
N PRO A 161 10.90 -0.20 -5.66
CA PRO A 161 11.51 0.87 -6.44
C PRO A 161 10.48 1.93 -6.84
N PRO A 162 10.91 3.12 -7.30
CA PRO A 162 10.00 4.11 -7.85
C PRO A 162 9.10 3.52 -8.95
N GLY A 163 7.81 3.80 -8.85
CA GLY A 163 6.76 3.24 -9.72
C GLY A 163 5.40 3.31 -9.04
N VAL A 164 4.38 2.83 -9.75
CA VAL A 164 3.00 2.77 -9.25
C VAL A 164 2.55 1.32 -9.12
N TYR A 165 2.02 0.99 -7.96
CA TYR A 165 1.65 -0.37 -7.58
C TYR A 165 0.27 -0.40 -6.92
N ILE A 166 -0.39 -1.55 -7.01
CA ILE A 166 -1.57 -1.87 -6.20
C ILE A 166 -1.17 -2.94 -5.18
N ALA A 167 -1.49 -2.71 -3.91
CA ALA A 167 -1.25 -3.64 -2.82
C ALA A 167 -2.58 -4.10 -2.22
N MET A 168 -2.93 -5.35 -2.46
CA MET A 168 -4.16 -5.98 -1.98
C MET A 168 -3.90 -7.43 -1.59
N ASN A 169 -4.58 -7.89 -0.56
CA ASN A 169 -4.55 -9.29 -0.12
C ASN A 169 -3.13 -9.83 0.18
N GLY A 170 -2.24 -8.96 0.67
CA GLY A 170 -0.84 -9.31 0.99
C GLY A 170 0.09 -9.39 -0.21
N GLN A 171 -0.38 -9.07 -1.40
CA GLN A 171 0.38 -9.06 -2.64
C GLN A 171 0.53 -7.63 -3.18
N HIS A 172 1.56 -7.40 -3.99
CA HIS A 172 1.71 -6.17 -4.75
C HIS A 172 1.78 -6.47 -6.24
N PHE A 173 1.23 -5.56 -7.03
CA PHE A 173 1.14 -5.69 -8.47
C PHE A 173 1.58 -4.38 -9.13
N PRO A 174 2.41 -4.39 -10.17
CA PRO A 174 2.56 -3.24 -11.05
C PRO A 174 1.21 -2.85 -11.66
N TRP A 175 0.99 -1.56 -11.82
CA TRP A 175 -0.30 -0.99 -12.25
C TRP A 175 -0.80 -1.48 -13.61
N ASP A 176 0.10 -1.86 -14.51
CA ASP A 176 -0.16 -2.21 -15.93
C ASP A 176 -0.47 -3.69 -16.16
N VAL A 177 -0.22 -4.54 -15.16
CA VAL A 177 -0.42 -5.99 -15.26
C VAL A 177 -1.43 -6.54 -14.23
N VAL A 178 -2.27 -5.69 -13.68
CA VAL A 178 -3.23 -6.05 -12.64
C VAL A 178 -4.68 -5.75 -13.04
N ARG A 179 -5.58 -6.60 -12.59
CA ARG A 179 -7.03 -6.35 -12.65
C ARG A 179 -7.70 -6.78 -11.36
N LYS A 180 -8.86 -6.21 -11.07
CA LYS A 180 -9.79 -6.75 -10.08
C LYS A 180 -10.67 -7.80 -10.76
N ASN A 181 -10.68 -9.01 -10.25
CA ASN A 181 -11.64 -10.04 -10.64
C ASN A 181 -12.96 -9.77 -9.93
N THR A 182 -13.97 -9.31 -10.66
CA THR A 182 -15.26 -8.91 -10.08
C THR A 182 -16.08 -10.08 -9.55
N ALA A 183 -15.81 -11.32 -10.00
CA ALA A 183 -16.50 -12.51 -9.51
C ALA A 183 -15.98 -12.97 -8.14
N THR A 184 -14.70 -12.77 -7.86
CA THR A 184 -14.05 -13.20 -6.61
C THR A 184 -13.73 -12.07 -5.66
N GLY A 185 -13.66 -10.82 -6.14
CA GLY A 185 -13.24 -9.65 -5.40
C GLY A 185 -11.72 -9.52 -5.23
N PHE A 186 -10.93 -10.49 -5.70
CA PHE A 186 -9.47 -10.45 -5.60
C PHE A 186 -8.81 -9.67 -6.74
N PHE A 187 -7.65 -9.09 -6.43
CA PHE A 187 -6.75 -8.56 -7.44
C PHE A 187 -5.83 -9.68 -7.94
N GLU A 188 -5.64 -9.73 -9.24
CA GLU A 188 -4.86 -10.79 -9.90
C GLU A 188 -4.08 -10.23 -11.09
N LEU A 189 -3.02 -10.92 -11.49
CA LEU A 189 -2.30 -10.57 -12.71
C LEU A 189 -3.20 -10.75 -13.93
N VAL A 190 -3.12 -9.80 -14.86
CA VAL A 190 -3.67 -9.99 -16.20
C VAL A 190 -2.81 -11.04 -16.86
N ASN A 191 -3.40 -12.19 -17.23
CA ASN A 191 -2.69 -13.18 -18.03
C ASN A 191 -2.32 -12.53 -19.36
N THR A 192 -1.03 -12.22 -19.53
CA THR A 192 -0.51 -11.88 -20.85
C THR A 192 -0.53 -13.17 -21.68
N PRO A 193 -1.08 -13.16 -22.87
CA PRO A 193 -1.17 -14.36 -23.73
C PRO A 193 0.21 -14.90 -24.10
#